data_98706d3aac60e22f6af908af629113c7
#
_entry.id   98706d3aac60e22f6af908af629113c7
#
_cell.length_a   1.000
_cell.length_b   1.000
_cell.length_c   1.000
_cell.angle_alpha   90.00
_cell.angle_beta   90.00
_cell.angle_gamma   90.00
#
_symmetry.space_group_name_H-M   'P 1'
#
loop_
_entity.id
_entity.type
_entity.pdbx_description
1 polymer ?
#
loop_
_entity_poly.entity_id
_entity_poly.type
_entity_poly.pdbx_seq_one_letter_code
_entity_poly.pdbx_strand_id
1 'polypeptide(L)'
;MTRADPLARGVFALLVTACFAAFFVTQRLKHTPTVIQRFQLTPRFSPTPAGHVKQEGISFRLAKADAVTVTIIDANEDVVATLVRNHRLPGYKQFSLRWNGRRGTAHRFRSVTTAAGHTVLLPINVGGLAPPGEYRVKVTLRTQDRKVLSPRGFVLVAG
;
A
#
# COMPACT_ATOMS: atom_id res chain seq x y z
N MET A 1 -47.97 -8.48 -41.43
CA MET A 1 -47.30 -7.52 -40.51
C MET A 1 -47.65 -7.88 -39.09
N THR A 2 -46.83 -8.62 -38.42
CA THR A 2 -47.04 -9.04 -37.01
C THR A 2 -46.86 -7.84 -36.09
N ARG A 3 -47.93 -7.35 -35.49
CA ARG A 3 -47.89 -6.34 -34.42
C ARG A 3 -47.10 -6.94 -33.23
N ALA A 4 -45.93 -6.41 -33.01
CA ALA A 4 -45.13 -6.81 -31.84
C ALA A 4 -45.90 -6.43 -30.57
N ASP A 5 -46.09 -7.43 -29.70
CA ASP A 5 -46.81 -7.35 -28.45
C ASP A 5 -46.26 -6.22 -27.55
N PRO A 6 -47.08 -5.30 -27.03
CA PRO A 6 -46.62 -4.19 -26.20
C PRO A 6 -45.87 -4.68 -24.93
N LEU A 7 -46.25 -5.85 -24.41
CA LEU A 7 -45.52 -6.50 -23.30
C LEU A 7 -44.08 -6.88 -23.68
N ALA A 8 -43.88 -7.46 -24.88
CA ALA A 8 -42.56 -7.83 -25.35
C ALA A 8 -41.62 -6.61 -25.52
N ARG A 9 -42.19 -5.47 -26.00
CA ARG A 9 -41.44 -4.21 -26.10
C ARG A 9 -41.05 -3.66 -24.74
N GLY A 10 -41.95 -3.74 -23.74
CA GLY A 10 -41.66 -3.30 -22.37
C GLY A 10 -40.56 -4.11 -21.71
N VAL A 11 -40.62 -5.44 -21.84
CA VAL A 11 -39.58 -6.34 -21.31
C VAL A 11 -38.22 -6.09 -21.98
N PHE A 12 -38.20 -5.91 -23.29
CA PHE A 12 -36.98 -5.62 -24.04
C PHE A 12 -36.37 -4.28 -23.60
N ALA A 13 -37.15 -3.22 -23.47
CA ALA A 13 -36.68 -1.91 -23.01
C ALA A 13 -36.09 -2.01 -21.59
N LEU A 14 -36.71 -2.76 -20.69
CA LEU A 14 -36.27 -2.96 -19.32
C LEU A 14 -34.94 -3.72 -19.27
N LEU A 15 -34.77 -4.78 -20.07
CA LEU A 15 -33.52 -5.54 -20.19
C LEU A 15 -32.37 -4.66 -20.72
N VAL A 16 -32.60 -3.89 -21.75
CA VAL A 16 -31.62 -2.99 -22.32
C VAL A 16 -31.16 -1.95 -21.27
N THR A 17 -32.15 -1.33 -20.57
CA THR A 17 -31.84 -0.36 -19.51
C THR A 17 -31.06 -0.98 -18.36
N ALA A 18 -31.39 -2.20 -17.94
CA ALA A 18 -30.67 -2.94 -16.92
C ALA A 18 -29.21 -3.25 -17.34
N CYS A 19 -29.00 -3.65 -18.60
CA CYS A 19 -27.65 -3.87 -19.15
C CYS A 19 -26.82 -2.60 -19.16
N PHE A 20 -27.39 -1.46 -19.58
CA PHE A 20 -26.69 -0.18 -19.52
C PHE A 20 -26.37 0.25 -18.09
N ALA A 21 -27.30 0.10 -17.14
CA ALA A 21 -27.06 0.40 -15.74
C ALA A 21 -25.92 -0.46 -15.15
N ALA A 22 -25.94 -1.77 -15.42
CA ALA A 22 -24.89 -2.69 -15.00
C ALA A 22 -23.52 -2.34 -15.63
N PHE A 23 -23.50 -1.94 -16.90
CA PHE A 23 -22.31 -1.48 -17.58
C PHE A 23 -21.73 -0.21 -16.93
N PHE A 24 -22.57 0.79 -16.65
CA PHE A 24 -22.14 2.02 -15.97
C PHE A 24 -21.59 1.77 -14.57
N VAL A 25 -22.22 0.89 -13.79
CA VAL A 25 -21.74 0.51 -12.46
C VAL A 25 -20.38 -0.18 -12.57
N THR A 26 -20.23 -1.11 -13.50
CA THR A 26 -18.95 -1.82 -13.72
C THR A 26 -17.84 -0.88 -14.20
N GLN A 27 -18.13 0.07 -15.05
CA GLN A 27 -17.20 1.10 -15.50
C GLN A 27 -16.74 2.01 -14.34
N ARG A 28 -17.66 2.44 -13.48
CA ARG A 28 -17.32 3.23 -12.29
C ARG A 28 -16.40 2.47 -11.33
N LEU A 29 -16.63 1.17 -11.12
CA LEU A 29 -15.78 0.33 -10.27
C LEU A 29 -14.37 0.15 -10.85
N LYS A 30 -14.24 0.02 -12.17
CA LYS A 30 -12.94 -0.10 -12.86
C LYS A 30 -12.11 1.19 -12.82
N HIS A 31 -12.76 2.35 -12.77
CA HIS A 31 -12.08 3.65 -12.75
C HIS A 31 -11.79 4.19 -11.34
N THR A 32 -11.98 3.39 -10.29
CA THR A 32 -11.54 3.79 -8.95
C THR A 32 -10.01 3.84 -8.94
N PRO A 33 -9.39 5.04 -8.91
CA PRO A 33 -7.92 5.13 -9.02
C PRO A 33 -7.29 4.38 -7.84
N THR A 34 -6.26 3.61 -8.14
CA THR A 34 -5.44 2.95 -7.12
C THR A 34 -4.88 4.03 -6.20
N VAL A 35 -5.25 3.97 -4.93
CA VAL A 35 -4.90 4.99 -3.93
C VAL A 35 -3.38 5.10 -3.74
N ILE A 36 -2.69 3.95 -3.82
CA ILE A 36 -1.24 3.85 -3.78
C ILE A 36 -0.73 3.39 -5.14
N GLN A 37 0.15 4.19 -5.70
CA GLN A 37 0.81 3.92 -6.98
C GLN A 37 2.27 3.55 -6.75
N ARG A 38 2.83 2.70 -7.64
CA ARG A 38 4.25 2.35 -7.66
C ARG A 38 4.78 1.87 -6.30
N PHE A 39 4.13 0.88 -5.72
CA PHE A 39 4.62 0.24 -4.51
C PHE A 39 5.87 -0.60 -4.85
N GLN A 40 7.00 -0.28 -4.22
CA GLN A 40 8.27 -0.98 -4.42
C GLN A 40 8.81 -1.42 -3.06
N LEU A 41 9.25 -2.66 -2.99
CA LEU A 41 9.84 -3.30 -1.82
C LEU A 41 11.13 -4.02 -2.22
N THR A 42 12.07 -4.07 -1.31
CA THR A 42 13.24 -4.96 -1.43
C THR A 42 12.78 -6.41 -1.13
N PRO A 43 12.96 -7.38 -2.03
CA PRO A 43 12.38 -8.72 -1.84
C PRO A 43 12.93 -9.46 -0.62
N ARG A 44 14.18 -9.19 -0.26
CA ARG A 44 14.89 -9.88 0.83
C ARG A 44 15.93 -8.96 1.45
N PHE A 45 16.02 -8.96 2.77
CA PHE A 45 17.09 -8.25 3.49
C PHE A 45 17.52 -9.02 4.74
N SER A 46 18.74 -8.74 5.20
CA SER A 46 19.28 -9.27 6.45
C SER A 46 19.91 -8.14 7.24
N PRO A 47 19.40 -7.81 8.43
CA PRO A 47 19.91 -6.70 9.25
C PRO A 47 21.23 -7.03 9.95
N THR A 48 21.78 -8.22 9.75
CA THR A 48 23.03 -8.68 10.36
C THR A 48 24.27 -8.08 9.67
N PRO A 49 25.45 -8.05 10.33
CA PRO A 49 26.69 -7.55 9.73
C PRO A 49 27.07 -8.23 8.41
N ALA A 50 26.75 -9.51 8.26
CA ALA A 50 27.05 -10.31 7.07
C ALA A 50 26.07 -10.08 5.90
N GLY A 51 24.92 -9.42 6.15
CA GLY A 51 23.93 -9.16 5.12
C GLY A 51 24.39 -8.13 4.08
N HIS A 52 24.19 -8.41 2.80
CA HIS A 52 24.44 -7.45 1.72
C HIS A 52 23.45 -6.30 1.73
N VAL A 53 22.17 -6.59 1.97
CA VAL A 53 21.10 -5.60 2.10
C VAL A 53 20.64 -5.59 3.56
N LYS A 54 21.04 -4.55 4.29
CA LYS A 54 20.84 -4.45 5.76
C LYS A 54 19.50 -3.83 6.16
N GLN A 55 18.78 -3.25 5.22
CA GLN A 55 17.54 -2.54 5.48
C GLN A 55 16.53 -2.83 4.38
N GLU A 56 15.28 -3.01 4.79
CA GLU A 56 14.16 -3.07 3.84
C GLU A 56 13.90 -1.70 3.24
N GLY A 57 13.93 -1.63 1.92
CA GLY A 57 13.56 -0.43 1.18
C GLY A 57 12.08 -0.43 0.82
N ILE A 58 11.34 0.54 1.33
CA ILE A 58 9.92 0.69 1.07
C ILE A 58 9.70 2.00 0.35
N SER A 59 9.15 1.98 -0.85
CA SER A 59 8.77 3.21 -1.53
C SER A 59 7.40 3.08 -2.20
N PHE A 60 6.64 4.17 -2.18
CA PHE A 60 5.34 4.26 -2.83
C PHE A 60 4.98 5.71 -3.13
N ARG A 61 3.95 5.89 -3.91
CA ARG A 61 3.39 7.20 -4.27
C ARG A 61 1.88 7.19 -4.03
N LEU A 62 1.37 8.24 -3.40
CA LEU A 62 -0.08 8.41 -3.25
C LEU A 62 -0.68 9.06 -4.49
N ALA A 63 -1.86 8.62 -4.88
CA ALA A 63 -2.64 9.30 -5.93
C ALA A 63 -3.24 10.62 -5.43
N LYS A 64 -3.42 10.79 -4.12
CA LYS A 64 -3.99 11.98 -3.48
C LYS A 64 -3.28 12.24 -2.15
N ALA A 65 -3.13 13.50 -1.78
CA ALA A 65 -2.52 13.86 -0.49
C ALA A 65 -3.32 13.28 0.68
N ASP A 66 -2.62 12.68 1.65
CA ASP A 66 -3.23 12.10 2.85
C ASP A 66 -2.23 12.04 4.01
N ALA A 67 -2.74 11.81 5.22
CA ALA A 67 -1.94 11.44 6.37
C ALA A 67 -1.86 9.91 6.46
N VAL A 68 -0.64 9.37 6.39
CA VAL A 68 -0.40 7.93 6.34
C VAL A 68 0.22 7.40 7.62
N THR A 69 -0.17 6.19 7.96
CA THR A 69 0.50 5.35 8.96
C THR A 69 1.02 4.12 8.23
N VAL A 70 2.33 3.88 8.32
CA VAL A 70 2.99 2.72 7.70
C VAL A 70 3.41 1.74 8.78
N THR A 71 2.91 0.51 8.68
CA THR A 71 3.20 -0.58 9.60
C THR A 71 3.74 -1.79 8.86
N ILE A 72 4.61 -2.52 9.53
CA ILE A 72 5.05 -3.86 9.11
C ILE A 72 4.20 -4.87 9.85
N ILE A 73 3.65 -5.80 9.13
CA ILE A 73 2.85 -6.91 9.67
C ILE A 73 3.49 -8.24 9.30
N ASP A 74 3.28 -9.23 10.13
CA ASP A 74 3.69 -10.61 9.89
C ASP A 74 2.62 -11.42 9.11
N ALA A 75 2.84 -12.72 8.99
CA ALA A 75 1.91 -13.65 8.31
C ALA A 75 0.54 -13.76 9.01
N ASN A 76 0.45 -13.46 10.31
CA ASN A 76 -0.78 -13.47 11.09
C ASN A 76 -1.50 -12.10 11.07
N GLU A 77 -0.99 -11.14 10.27
CA GLU A 77 -1.45 -9.75 10.25
C GLU A 77 -1.18 -8.96 11.54
N ASP A 78 -0.36 -9.49 12.45
CA ASP A 78 0.05 -8.78 13.65
C ASP A 78 1.05 -7.68 13.35
N VAL A 79 0.89 -6.54 14.03
CA VAL A 79 1.77 -5.39 13.84
C VAL A 79 3.11 -5.62 14.53
N VAL A 80 4.16 -5.79 13.74
CA VAL A 80 5.54 -5.98 14.21
C VAL A 80 6.25 -4.65 14.44
N ALA A 81 6.08 -3.71 13.52
CA ALA A 81 6.67 -2.39 13.63
C ALA A 81 5.76 -1.31 13.05
N THR A 82 5.74 -0.14 13.70
CA THR A 82 5.14 1.08 13.13
C THR A 82 6.27 2.01 12.72
N LEU A 83 6.40 2.25 11.42
CA LEU A 83 7.50 3.03 10.86
C LEU A 83 7.22 4.52 10.90
N VAL A 84 6.01 4.93 10.50
CA VAL A 84 5.52 6.31 10.60
C VAL A 84 4.07 6.30 11.03
N ARG A 85 3.64 7.34 11.76
CA ARG A 85 2.26 7.51 12.21
C ARG A 85 1.76 8.90 11.82
N ASN A 86 0.60 8.95 11.17
CA ASN A 86 -0.07 10.20 10.76
C ASN A 86 0.84 11.18 10.02
N HIS A 87 1.76 10.67 9.21
CA HIS A 87 2.69 11.51 8.45
C HIS A 87 2.00 12.04 7.20
N ARG A 88 1.95 13.37 7.04
CA ARG A 88 1.33 14.00 5.87
C ARG A 88 2.19 13.82 4.63
N LEU A 89 1.63 13.21 3.60
CA LEU A 89 2.27 13.03 2.31
C LEU A 89 1.51 13.78 1.22
N PRO A 90 2.21 14.51 0.37
CA PRO A 90 1.60 15.11 -0.82
C PRO A 90 1.24 14.02 -1.83
N GLY A 91 0.23 14.31 -2.66
CA GLY A 91 -0.08 13.46 -3.81
C GLY A 91 1.03 13.50 -4.86
N TYR A 92 1.14 12.41 -5.62
CA TYR A 92 2.04 12.25 -6.76
C TYR A 92 3.56 12.36 -6.48
N LYS A 93 3.97 12.57 -5.24
CA LYS A 93 5.38 12.53 -4.83
C LYS A 93 5.75 11.15 -4.31
N GLN A 94 6.94 10.69 -4.65
CA GLN A 94 7.48 9.44 -4.13
C GLN A 94 7.86 9.63 -2.66
N PHE A 95 7.41 8.70 -1.84
CA PHE A 95 7.77 8.60 -0.45
C PHE A 95 8.61 7.34 -0.25
N SER A 96 9.73 7.46 0.44
CA SER A 96 10.67 6.37 0.65
C SER A 96 11.04 6.23 2.11
N LEU A 97 11.01 5.00 2.58
CA LEU A 97 11.37 4.59 3.94
C LEU A 97 12.40 3.48 3.90
N ARG A 98 13.20 3.34 4.97
CA ARG A 98 14.00 2.13 5.19
C ARG A 98 13.77 1.59 6.59
N TRP A 99 13.46 0.31 6.68
CA TRP A 99 13.28 -0.39 7.96
C TRP A 99 14.51 -1.24 8.27
N ASN A 100 14.99 -1.16 9.52
CA ASN A 100 16.18 -1.85 9.99
C ASN A 100 15.90 -3.24 10.63
N GLY A 101 14.69 -3.78 10.46
CA GLY A 101 14.29 -5.06 11.04
C GLY A 101 13.90 -5.00 12.52
N ARG A 102 13.91 -3.84 13.17
CA ARG A 102 13.56 -3.73 14.59
C ARG A 102 12.07 -3.54 14.81
N ARG A 103 11.57 -4.14 15.87
CA ARG A 103 10.16 -4.08 16.32
C ARG A 103 9.83 -2.73 16.98
N GLY A 104 8.54 -2.55 17.21
CA GLY A 104 7.99 -1.43 17.98
C GLY A 104 7.68 -0.20 17.13
N THR A 105 7.33 0.89 17.79
CA THR A 105 6.91 2.14 17.13
C THR A 105 8.08 3.11 17.05
N ALA A 106 8.34 3.65 15.86
CA ALA A 106 9.31 4.71 15.68
C ALA A 106 8.73 6.05 16.15
N HIS A 107 9.41 6.69 17.08
CA HIS A 107 9.08 8.03 17.59
C HIS A 107 9.97 9.12 17.00
N ARG A 108 11.09 8.73 16.38
CA ARG A 108 12.06 9.63 15.75
C ARG A 108 12.42 9.13 14.36
N PHE A 109 12.84 10.06 13.51
CA PHE A 109 13.25 9.79 12.15
C PHE A 109 14.59 10.46 11.87
N ARG A 110 15.43 9.79 11.09
CA ARG A 110 16.53 10.43 10.35
C ARG A 110 16.09 10.57 8.90
N SER A 111 16.43 11.66 8.27
CA SER A 111 16.28 11.80 6.82
C SER A 111 17.66 11.80 6.17
N VAL A 112 17.78 11.05 5.10
CA VAL A 112 19.01 11.00 4.28
C VAL A 112 18.61 11.33 2.85
N THR A 113 19.32 12.28 2.27
CA THR A 113 19.17 12.58 0.84
C THR A 113 20.14 11.72 0.06
N THR A 114 19.62 10.93 -0.87
CA THR A 114 20.46 10.11 -1.77
C THR A 114 21.18 10.98 -2.79
N ALA A 115 22.21 10.45 -3.42
CA ALA A 115 22.95 11.15 -4.49
C ALA A 115 22.03 11.58 -5.66
N ALA A 116 20.89 10.88 -5.85
CA ALA A 116 19.88 11.23 -6.84
C ALA A 116 18.87 12.31 -6.36
N GLY A 117 19.11 12.94 -5.20
CA GLY A 117 18.26 14.01 -4.65
C GLY A 117 16.96 13.52 -3.99
N HIS A 118 16.77 12.21 -3.82
CA HIS A 118 15.59 11.66 -3.15
C HIS A 118 15.78 11.60 -1.64
N THR A 119 14.81 12.13 -0.89
CA THR A 119 14.81 12.01 0.57
C THR A 119 14.25 10.67 1.00
N VAL A 120 15.01 9.94 1.81
CA VAL A 120 14.63 8.66 2.41
C VAL A 120 14.52 8.85 3.92
N LEU A 121 13.38 8.49 4.50
CA LEU A 121 13.18 8.48 5.94
C LEU A 121 13.70 7.17 6.55
N LEU A 122 14.44 7.30 7.64
CA LEU A 122 14.97 6.20 8.44
C LEU A 122 14.26 6.21 9.81
N PRO A 123 13.18 5.46 9.98
CA PRO A 123 12.51 5.33 11.26
C PRO A 123 13.44 4.68 12.28
N ILE A 124 13.46 5.21 13.50
CA ILE A 124 14.26 4.65 14.61
C ILE A 124 13.32 3.84 15.49
N ASN A 125 13.24 2.54 15.21
CA ASN A 125 12.54 1.57 16.04
C ASN A 125 13.53 1.04 17.10
N VAL A 126 13.12 1.03 18.38
CA VAL A 126 14.01 0.70 19.51
C VAL A 126 13.81 -0.73 20.04
N GLY A 127 12.82 -1.46 19.55
CA GLY A 127 12.58 -2.85 19.93
C GLY A 127 13.67 -3.81 19.47
N GLY A 128 13.59 -5.07 19.92
CA GLY A 128 14.45 -6.15 19.43
C GLY A 128 14.28 -6.39 17.93
N LEU A 129 15.18 -7.16 17.33
CA LEU A 129 15.03 -7.61 15.95
C LEU A 129 13.76 -8.46 15.80
N ALA A 130 13.08 -8.29 14.69
CA ALA A 130 11.99 -9.15 14.31
C ALA A 130 12.55 -10.55 13.96
N PRO A 131 11.81 -11.64 14.21
CA PRO A 131 12.23 -12.98 13.83
C PRO A 131 12.36 -13.08 12.30
N PRO A 132 13.20 -13.98 11.79
CA PRO A 132 13.23 -14.30 10.37
C PRO A 132 11.86 -14.76 9.89
N GLY A 133 11.44 -14.33 8.72
CA GLY A 133 10.12 -14.67 8.18
C GLY A 133 9.65 -13.76 7.08
N GLU A 134 8.43 -14.00 6.63
CA GLU A 134 7.77 -13.19 5.61
C GLU A 134 6.95 -12.08 6.26
N TYR A 135 7.08 -10.88 5.71
CA TYR A 135 6.42 -9.67 6.18
C TYR A 135 5.74 -8.93 5.03
N ARG A 136 4.77 -8.10 5.38
CA ARG A 136 4.09 -7.18 4.45
C ARG A 136 4.05 -5.77 5.01
N VAL A 137 3.90 -4.82 4.13
CA VAL A 137 3.69 -3.42 4.49
C VAL A 137 2.22 -3.11 4.41
N LYS A 138 1.68 -2.56 5.50
CA LYS A 138 0.31 -2.05 5.59
C LYS A 138 0.35 -0.54 5.69
N VAL A 139 -0.29 0.12 4.76
CA VAL A 139 -0.43 1.58 4.74
C VAL A 139 -1.87 1.94 5.05
N THR A 140 -2.07 2.68 6.14
CA THR A 140 -3.37 3.20 6.52
C THR A 140 -3.44 4.67 6.14
N LEU A 141 -4.46 5.05 5.37
CA LEU A 141 -4.73 6.41 4.94
C LEU A 141 -5.85 6.98 5.80
N ARG A 142 -5.57 8.07 6.50
CA ARG A 142 -6.48 8.62 7.50
C ARG A 142 -7.68 9.33 6.89
N THR A 143 -7.46 10.20 5.92
CA THR A 143 -8.51 11.05 5.32
C THR A 143 -9.44 10.22 4.42
N GLN A 144 -8.88 9.21 3.75
CA GLN A 144 -9.63 8.33 2.85
C GLN A 144 -10.22 7.11 3.57
N ASP A 145 -9.92 6.92 4.86
CA ASP A 145 -10.31 5.77 5.69
C ASP A 145 -10.05 4.42 4.98
N ARG A 146 -8.86 4.30 4.39
CA ARG A 146 -8.46 3.10 3.65
C ARG A 146 -7.21 2.47 4.23
N LYS A 147 -7.20 1.13 4.19
CA LYS A 147 -6.04 0.30 4.51
C LYS A 147 -5.61 -0.42 3.23
N VAL A 148 -4.35 -0.29 2.89
CA VAL A 148 -3.77 -0.92 1.69
C VAL A 148 -2.59 -1.79 2.11
N LEU A 149 -2.61 -3.05 1.71
CA LEU A 149 -1.49 -3.97 1.88
C LEU A 149 -0.58 -3.90 0.65
N SER A 150 0.71 -4.10 0.87
CA SER A 150 1.66 -4.24 -0.22
C SER A 150 1.27 -5.44 -1.11
N PRO A 151 1.36 -5.31 -2.44
CA PRO A 151 0.99 -6.38 -3.36
C PRO A 151 1.89 -7.62 -3.23
N ARG A 152 3.10 -7.43 -2.70
CA ARG A 152 4.08 -8.50 -2.43
C ARG A 152 4.57 -8.40 -1.00
N GLY A 153 4.94 -9.56 -0.42
CA GLY A 153 5.70 -9.64 0.82
C GLY A 153 7.19 -9.46 0.55
N PHE A 154 7.94 -9.35 1.63
CA PHE A 154 9.39 -9.39 1.65
C PHE A 154 9.87 -10.31 2.77
N VAL A 155 11.10 -10.80 2.66
CA VAL A 155 11.64 -11.79 3.60
C VAL A 155 12.77 -11.18 4.42
N LEU A 156 12.66 -11.23 5.74
CA LEU A 156 13.75 -11.00 6.66
C LEU A 156 14.48 -12.33 6.87
N VAL A 157 15.76 -12.36 6.56
CA VAL A 157 16.60 -13.55 6.67
C VAL A 157 17.46 -13.46 7.92
N ALA A 158 17.57 -14.57 8.65
CA ALA A 158 18.62 -14.72 9.66
C ALA A 158 19.99 -14.65 8.98
N GLY A 159 20.90 -13.91 9.55
CA GLY A 159 22.28 -13.89 9.10
C GLY A 159 23.06 -15.03 9.69
#